data_e1fc79b9e57ed702b006eec2021f7268
#
_entry.id   e1fc79b9e57ed702b006eec2021f7268
#
_cell.length_a   1.000
_cell.length_b   1.000
_cell.length_c   1.000
_cell.angle_alpha   90.00
_cell.angle_beta   90.00
_cell.angle_gamma   90.00
#
_symmetry.space_group_name_H-M   'P 1'
#
loop_
_entity.id
_entity.type
_entity.pdbx_description
1 polymer ?
#
loop_
_entity_poly.entity_id
_entity_poly.type
_entity_poly.pdbx_seq_one_letter_code
_entity_poly.pdbx_strand_id
1 'polypeptide(L)'
;LRDNVFGTPEEDALRRDFTISALAFNIADFSVIDYTTGLADLKQRLIRPIGDPFVRFTEDAVRMLRAVRFAASHGFEIEPTAWKALCSLSPTIARAAPARLYEETLKLFLLGSARSAFSLMNAGGLLAALFPGLVRQLRGKDDLLNLLHTNLEGLDRLSRSGWNPSPAFFLAALFGPVLEKEALSRHLEGVPHQQALDAACAVFLEEL
;
A
#
# COMPACT_ATOMS: atom_id res chain seq x y z
N LEU A 1 13.57 -24.28 19.78
CA LEU A 1 13.80 -22.92 20.28
C LEU A 1 15.10 -22.43 19.65
N ARG A 2 15.02 -21.55 18.66
CA ARG A 2 16.22 -20.81 18.18
C ARG A 2 16.43 -19.71 19.21
N ASP A 3 17.54 -19.75 19.92
CA ASP A 3 17.96 -18.64 20.75
C ASP A 3 18.06 -17.39 19.90
N ASN A 4 17.36 -16.33 20.30
CA ASN A 4 17.49 -15.03 19.69
C ASN A 4 18.93 -14.53 19.98
N VAL A 5 19.80 -14.59 18.99
CA VAL A 5 21.10 -13.94 19.06
C VAL A 5 20.83 -12.44 18.95
N PHE A 6 20.91 -11.75 20.08
CA PHE A 6 20.82 -10.29 20.14
C PHE A 6 22.07 -9.71 19.48
N GLY A 7 21.90 -9.05 18.34
CA GLY A 7 22.97 -8.30 17.69
C GLY A 7 23.25 -6.96 18.39
N THR A 8 24.28 -6.26 17.92
CA THR A 8 24.55 -4.88 18.32
C THR A 8 23.42 -3.94 17.81
N PRO A 9 23.23 -2.75 18.40
CA PRO A 9 22.28 -1.75 17.91
C PRO A 9 22.49 -1.38 16.43
N GLU A 10 23.75 -1.36 15.98
CA GLU A 10 24.11 -1.12 14.59
C GLU A 10 23.63 -2.25 13.67
N GLU A 11 23.84 -3.50 14.05
CA GLU A 11 23.37 -4.66 13.31
C GLU A 11 21.84 -4.71 13.22
N ASP A 12 21.13 -4.29 14.28
CA ASP A 12 19.67 -4.16 14.24
C ASP A 12 19.23 -3.06 13.27
N ALA A 13 19.89 -1.90 13.31
CA ALA A 13 19.61 -0.80 12.40
C ALA A 13 19.79 -1.22 10.93
N LEU A 14 20.90 -1.91 10.61
CA LEU A 14 21.21 -2.35 9.24
C LEU A 14 20.26 -3.45 8.70
N ARG A 15 19.57 -4.18 9.59
CA ARG A 15 18.57 -5.19 9.18
C ARG A 15 17.19 -4.60 8.85
N ARG A 16 16.93 -3.36 9.26
CA ARG A 16 15.66 -2.68 9.00
C ARG A 16 15.42 -2.44 7.50
N ASP A 17 14.21 -2.08 7.14
CA ASP A 17 13.81 -1.88 5.74
C ASP A 17 14.26 -0.52 5.18
N PHE A 18 14.07 0.58 5.94
CA PHE A 18 14.34 1.94 5.47
C PHE A 18 15.19 2.71 6.46
N THR A 19 16.01 3.64 5.96
CA THR A 19 16.91 4.47 6.74
C THR A 19 16.19 5.27 7.82
N ILE A 20 15.03 5.87 7.48
CA ILE A 20 14.22 6.66 8.41
C ILE A 20 13.60 5.83 9.54
N SER A 21 13.46 4.51 9.37
CA SER A 21 12.96 3.60 10.41
C SER A 21 14.07 2.96 11.24
N ALA A 22 15.34 3.26 10.94
CA ALA A 22 16.52 2.74 11.61
C ALA A 22 17.13 3.71 12.63
N LEU A 23 16.50 4.85 12.86
CA LEU A 23 16.91 5.79 13.90
C LEU A 23 16.62 5.23 15.29
N ALA A 24 17.55 5.36 16.21
CA ALA A 24 17.40 4.99 17.61
C ALA A 24 17.51 6.22 18.51
N PHE A 25 16.80 6.21 19.63
CA PHE A 25 16.84 7.29 20.61
C PHE A 25 17.55 6.81 21.86
N ASN A 26 18.61 7.52 22.27
CA ASN A 26 19.33 7.23 23.50
C ASN A 26 18.67 7.98 24.67
N ILE A 27 18.08 7.24 25.59
CA ILE A 27 17.40 7.80 26.77
C ILE A 27 18.34 8.37 27.82
N ALA A 28 19.64 8.04 27.77
CA ALA A 28 20.59 8.49 28.76
C ALA A 28 21.08 9.92 28.53
N ASP A 29 21.19 10.33 27.25
CA ASP A 29 21.68 11.66 26.86
C ASP A 29 20.76 12.39 25.91
N PHE A 30 19.60 11.80 25.62
CA PHE A 30 18.56 12.32 24.70
C PHE A 30 19.06 12.54 23.27
N SER A 31 20.11 11.83 22.85
CA SER A 31 20.62 11.89 21.48
C SER A 31 19.88 10.95 20.54
N VAL A 32 19.90 11.28 19.26
CA VAL A 32 19.46 10.38 18.19
C VAL A 32 20.69 9.71 17.59
N ILE A 33 20.65 8.38 17.55
CA ILE A 33 21.71 7.55 16.98
C ILE A 33 21.27 7.15 15.56
N ASP A 34 22.12 7.43 14.60
CA ASP A 34 21.90 7.11 13.19
C ASP A 34 23.09 6.31 12.64
N TYR A 35 22.88 5.01 12.44
CA TYR A 35 23.87 4.10 11.86
C TYR A 35 23.77 4.05 10.33
N THR A 36 22.83 4.80 9.74
CA THR A 36 22.56 4.84 8.31
C THR A 36 22.64 6.29 7.80
N THR A 37 21.71 6.71 6.98
CA THR A 37 21.52 8.10 6.55
C THR A 37 20.12 8.61 6.91
N GLY A 38 19.50 8.03 7.95
CA GLY A 38 18.11 8.25 8.28
C GLY A 38 17.76 9.71 8.58
N LEU A 39 18.62 10.43 9.32
CA LEU A 39 18.43 11.86 9.61
C LEU A 39 18.50 12.73 8.36
N ALA A 40 19.41 12.40 7.42
CA ALA A 40 19.54 13.13 6.18
C ALA A 40 18.33 12.86 5.26
N ASP A 41 17.93 11.61 5.15
CA ASP A 41 16.76 11.21 4.34
C ASP A 41 15.46 11.77 4.92
N LEU A 42 15.32 11.84 6.24
CA LEU A 42 14.18 12.47 6.92
C LEU A 42 14.09 13.97 6.57
N LYS A 43 15.21 14.69 6.58
CA LYS A 43 15.28 16.10 6.19
C LYS A 43 14.93 16.31 4.69
N GLN A 44 15.34 15.37 3.85
CA GLN A 44 15.04 15.38 2.42
C GLN A 44 13.65 14.83 2.09
N ARG A 45 12.90 14.33 3.07
CA ARG A 45 11.61 13.66 2.90
C ARG A 45 11.70 12.48 1.94
N LEU A 46 12.68 11.61 2.14
CA LEU A 46 13.02 10.52 1.23
C LEU A 46 12.85 9.15 1.91
N ILE A 47 12.19 8.22 1.23
CA ILE A 47 12.09 6.81 1.62
C ILE A 47 13.18 6.05 0.90
N ARG A 48 14.25 5.72 1.60
CA ARG A 48 15.41 4.99 1.09
C ARG A 48 15.55 3.64 1.78
N PRO A 49 15.58 2.51 1.03
CA PRO A 49 15.93 1.20 1.59
C PRO A 49 17.37 1.18 2.11
N ILE A 50 17.61 0.39 3.16
CA ILE A 50 18.97 0.12 3.65
C ILE A 50 19.56 -0.99 2.80
N GLY A 51 20.65 -0.68 2.07
CA GLY A 51 21.27 -1.58 1.09
C GLY A 51 20.69 -1.41 -0.32
N ASP A 52 20.99 -2.37 -1.21
CA ASP A 52 20.55 -2.34 -2.61
C ASP A 52 19.04 -2.59 -2.72
N PRO A 53 18.25 -1.66 -3.30
CA PRO A 53 16.79 -1.80 -3.40
C PRO A 53 16.33 -3.04 -4.17
N PHE A 54 17.05 -3.44 -5.23
CA PHE A 54 16.70 -4.64 -6.01
C PHE A 54 16.86 -5.91 -5.17
N VAL A 55 17.95 -6.00 -4.41
CA VAL A 55 18.19 -7.12 -3.48
C VAL A 55 17.11 -7.13 -2.40
N ARG A 56 16.89 -5.99 -1.74
CA ARG A 56 15.98 -5.87 -0.59
C ARG A 56 14.52 -6.17 -0.95
N PHE A 57 14.04 -5.74 -2.13
CA PHE A 57 12.69 -6.05 -2.58
C PHE A 57 12.55 -7.48 -3.13
N THR A 58 13.64 -8.08 -3.61
CA THR A 58 13.66 -9.50 -3.99
C THR A 58 13.62 -10.41 -2.77
N GLU A 59 14.35 -10.06 -1.69
CA GLU A 59 14.33 -10.80 -0.41
C GLU A 59 12.94 -10.78 0.24
N ASP A 60 12.25 -9.66 0.18
CA ASP A 60 10.94 -9.48 0.78
C ASP A 60 10.11 -8.46 -0.02
N ALA A 61 9.27 -8.96 -0.91
CA ALA A 61 8.44 -8.14 -1.78
C ALA A 61 7.45 -7.23 -1.02
N VAL A 62 7.05 -7.58 0.21
CA VAL A 62 6.16 -6.75 1.03
C VAL A 62 6.80 -5.40 1.38
N ARG A 63 8.12 -5.29 1.34
CA ARG A 63 8.83 -4.00 1.51
C ARG A 63 8.43 -2.96 0.46
N MET A 64 7.99 -3.38 -0.74
CA MET A 64 7.46 -2.45 -1.76
C MET A 64 6.16 -1.78 -1.29
N LEU A 65 5.24 -2.53 -0.67
CA LEU A 65 4.03 -1.94 -0.06
C LEU A 65 4.37 -1.01 1.10
N ARG A 66 5.35 -1.39 1.92
CA ARG A 66 5.82 -0.57 3.03
C ARG A 66 6.45 0.74 2.56
N ALA A 67 7.23 0.72 1.45
CA ALA A 67 7.76 1.94 0.82
C ALA A 67 6.63 2.88 0.40
N VAL A 68 5.62 2.37 -0.30
CA VAL A 68 4.43 3.13 -0.70
C VAL A 68 3.69 3.68 0.52
N ARG A 69 3.50 2.87 1.57
CA ARG A 69 2.83 3.28 2.80
C ARG A 69 3.55 4.45 3.48
N PHE A 70 4.85 4.34 3.68
CA PHE A 70 5.63 5.44 4.28
C PHE A 70 5.61 6.70 3.40
N ALA A 71 5.78 6.55 2.08
CA ALA A 71 5.69 7.67 1.16
C ALA A 71 4.33 8.37 1.22
N ALA A 72 3.24 7.61 1.15
CA ALA A 72 1.88 8.14 1.18
C ALA A 72 1.53 8.79 2.52
N SER A 73 1.85 8.14 3.65
CA SER A 73 1.46 8.62 4.99
C SER A 73 2.22 9.86 5.45
N HIS A 74 3.46 10.05 4.99
CA HIS A 74 4.30 11.18 5.39
C HIS A 74 4.44 12.25 4.29
N GLY A 75 3.91 12.00 3.08
CA GLY A 75 4.11 12.88 1.93
C GLY A 75 5.59 12.93 1.50
N PHE A 76 6.29 11.80 1.60
CA PHE A 76 7.69 11.65 1.22
C PHE A 76 7.81 11.05 -0.18
N GLU A 77 8.94 11.29 -0.83
CA GLU A 77 9.28 10.65 -2.11
C GLU A 77 9.99 9.31 -1.87
N ILE A 78 9.77 8.35 -2.75
CA ILE A 78 10.57 7.12 -2.78
C ILE A 78 11.84 7.43 -3.55
N GLU A 79 13.00 7.06 -3.01
CA GLU A 79 14.31 7.27 -3.64
C GLU A 79 14.29 6.72 -5.08
N PRO A 80 14.86 7.45 -6.08
CA PRO A 80 14.71 7.12 -7.50
C PRO A 80 15.14 5.70 -7.87
N THR A 81 16.24 5.17 -7.30
CA THR A 81 16.69 3.79 -7.55
C THR A 81 15.73 2.79 -6.93
N ALA A 82 15.20 3.08 -5.72
CA ALA A 82 14.19 2.26 -5.08
C ALA A 82 12.87 2.27 -5.85
N TRP A 83 12.47 3.43 -6.39
CA TRP A 83 11.29 3.51 -7.25
C TRP A 83 11.43 2.68 -8.52
N LYS A 84 12.60 2.75 -9.17
CA LYS A 84 12.91 1.93 -10.35
C LYS A 84 12.86 0.42 -10.01
N ALA A 85 13.44 0.02 -8.88
CA ALA A 85 13.40 -1.36 -8.42
C ALA A 85 11.95 -1.81 -8.12
N LEU A 86 11.16 -0.96 -7.44
CA LEU A 86 9.74 -1.22 -7.15
C LEU A 86 8.94 -1.46 -8.44
N CYS A 87 9.04 -0.55 -9.42
CA CYS A 87 8.34 -0.70 -10.70
C CYS A 87 8.74 -2.00 -11.43
N SER A 88 10.03 -2.34 -11.41
CA SER A 88 10.55 -3.55 -12.07
C SER A 88 10.11 -4.84 -11.39
N LEU A 89 10.05 -4.83 -10.05
CA LEU A 89 9.77 -6.02 -9.23
C LEU A 89 8.30 -6.12 -8.79
N SER A 90 7.46 -5.12 -9.10
CA SER A 90 6.04 -5.11 -8.71
C SER A 90 5.27 -6.41 -9.03
N PRO A 91 5.50 -7.13 -10.16
CA PRO A 91 4.80 -8.38 -10.42
C PRO A 91 5.11 -9.49 -9.40
N THR A 92 6.25 -9.40 -8.71
CA THR A 92 6.65 -10.42 -7.73
C THR A 92 5.86 -10.35 -6.42
N ILE A 93 5.16 -9.22 -6.17
CA ILE A 93 4.39 -9.02 -4.94
C ILE A 93 3.32 -10.09 -4.71
N ALA A 94 2.72 -10.59 -5.78
CA ALA A 94 1.70 -11.65 -5.72
C ALA A 94 2.22 -12.99 -5.14
N ARG A 95 3.54 -13.15 -5.02
CA ARG A 95 4.17 -14.35 -4.43
C ARG A 95 4.38 -14.23 -2.92
N ALA A 96 4.14 -13.07 -2.33
CA ALA A 96 4.29 -12.86 -0.90
C ALA A 96 3.16 -13.56 -0.12
N ALA A 97 3.41 -13.85 1.16
CA ALA A 97 2.43 -14.52 2.01
C ALA A 97 1.12 -13.71 2.11
N PRO A 98 -0.07 -14.30 1.82
CA PRO A 98 -1.33 -13.56 1.77
C PRO A 98 -1.66 -12.80 3.05
N ALA A 99 -1.37 -13.37 4.22
CA ALA A 99 -1.61 -12.71 5.50
C ALA A 99 -0.82 -11.39 5.64
N ARG A 100 0.45 -11.37 5.20
CA ARG A 100 1.29 -10.17 5.22
C ARG A 100 0.83 -9.12 4.21
N LEU A 101 0.39 -9.55 3.01
CA LEU A 101 -0.20 -8.67 2.00
C LEU A 101 -1.46 -8.00 2.54
N TYR A 102 -2.34 -8.79 3.16
CA TYR A 102 -3.57 -8.28 3.75
C TYR A 102 -3.29 -7.24 4.84
N GLU A 103 -2.42 -7.55 5.79
CA GLU A 103 -2.05 -6.61 6.88
C GLU A 103 -1.46 -5.29 6.35
N GLU A 104 -0.52 -5.33 5.41
CA GLU A 104 0.08 -4.11 4.86
C GLU A 104 -0.93 -3.35 3.97
N THR A 105 -1.80 -4.03 3.25
CA THR A 105 -2.90 -3.40 2.48
C THR A 105 -3.85 -2.65 3.41
N LEU A 106 -4.25 -3.24 4.53
CA LEU A 106 -5.08 -2.52 5.52
C LEU A 106 -4.37 -1.28 6.06
N LYS A 107 -3.09 -1.37 6.40
CA LYS A 107 -2.31 -0.21 6.87
C LYS A 107 -2.18 0.88 5.79
N LEU A 108 -2.06 0.50 4.50
CA LEU A 108 -2.02 1.44 3.38
C LEU A 108 -3.28 2.31 3.29
N PHE A 109 -4.44 1.69 3.48
CA PHE A 109 -5.72 2.32 3.17
C PHE A 109 -6.50 2.83 4.40
N LEU A 110 -6.18 2.35 5.60
CA LEU A 110 -6.92 2.72 6.81
C LEU A 110 -6.25 3.80 7.66
N LEU A 111 -5.07 4.27 7.29
CA LEU A 111 -4.30 5.25 8.08
C LEU A 111 -4.40 6.70 7.56
N GLY A 112 -5.41 7.02 6.75
CA GLY A 112 -5.69 8.39 6.31
C GLY A 112 -4.84 8.88 5.13
N SER A 113 -4.28 7.97 4.35
CA SER A 113 -3.49 8.24 3.13
C SER A 113 -3.87 7.36 1.94
N ALA A 114 -5.09 6.84 1.94
CA ALA A 114 -5.60 5.86 0.97
C ALA A 114 -5.49 6.35 -0.47
N ARG A 115 -5.88 7.60 -0.75
CA ARG A 115 -5.80 8.18 -2.09
C ARG A 115 -4.35 8.24 -2.59
N SER A 116 -3.42 8.74 -1.78
CA SER A 116 -2.00 8.80 -2.12
C SER A 116 -1.41 7.41 -2.32
N ALA A 117 -1.74 6.47 -1.43
CA ALA A 117 -1.29 5.09 -1.53
C ALA A 117 -1.78 4.44 -2.83
N PHE A 118 -3.06 4.61 -3.17
CA PHE A 118 -3.63 4.11 -4.42
C PHE A 118 -2.90 4.68 -5.64
N SER A 119 -2.65 5.98 -5.69
CA SER A 119 -1.96 6.63 -6.80
C SER A 119 -0.52 6.11 -6.97
N LEU A 120 0.23 5.93 -5.87
CA LEU A 120 1.58 5.38 -5.90
C LEU A 120 1.59 3.90 -6.29
N MET A 121 0.66 3.10 -5.77
CA MET A 121 0.51 1.68 -6.16
C MET A 121 0.21 1.54 -7.65
N ASN A 122 -0.67 2.39 -8.18
CA ASN A 122 -1.02 2.38 -9.60
C ASN A 122 0.18 2.75 -10.47
N ALA A 123 0.88 3.84 -10.13
CA ALA A 123 2.06 4.30 -10.85
C ALA A 123 3.23 3.29 -10.79
N GLY A 124 3.40 2.60 -9.65
CA GLY A 124 4.45 1.59 -9.44
C GLY A 124 4.10 0.18 -9.94
N GLY A 125 2.89 -0.05 -10.49
CA GLY A 125 2.46 -1.36 -10.99
C GLY A 125 1.97 -2.34 -9.92
N LEU A 126 2.05 -1.99 -8.64
CA LEU A 126 1.62 -2.85 -7.53
C LEU A 126 0.10 -3.08 -7.54
N LEU A 127 -0.68 -2.07 -7.96
CA LEU A 127 -2.12 -2.19 -8.04
C LEU A 127 -2.53 -3.25 -9.08
N ALA A 128 -1.87 -3.26 -10.24
CA ALA A 128 -2.13 -4.24 -11.30
C ALA A 128 -1.73 -5.67 -10.90
N ALA A 129 -0.70 -5.80 -10.07
CA ALA A 129 -0.22 -7.09 -9.59
C ALA A 129 -1.11 -7.68 -8.48
N LEU A 130 -1.71 -6.83 -7.62
CA LEU A 130 -2.56 -7.26 -6.50
C LEU A 130 -4.04 -7.29 -6.85
N PHE A 131 -4.52 -6.37 -7.69
CA PHE A 131 -5.92 -6.21 -8.04
C PHE A 131 -6.09 -6.07 -9.56
N PRO A 132 -5.72 -7.09 -10.35
CA PRO A 132 -5.75 -7.03 -11.82
C PRO A 132 -7.17 -6.76 -12.38
N GLY A 133 -8.19 -7.31 -11.76
CA GLY A 133 -9.59 -7.08 -12.11
C GLY A 133 -9.98 -5.61 -11.96
N LEU A 134 -9.61 -4.98 -10.84
CA LEU A 134 -9.86 -3.55 -10.61
C LEU A 134 -9.21 -2.68 -11.69
N VAL A 135 -7.93 -2.90 -11.97
CA VAL A 135 -7.19 -2.12 -12.97
C VAL A 135 -7.78 -2.29 -14.37
N ARG A 136 -8.21 -3.50 -14.71
CA ARG A 136 -8.90 -3.79 -15.99
C ARG A 136 -10.19 -2.99 -16.12
N GLN A 137 -10.98 -2.93 -15.05
CA GLN A 137 -12.24 -2.19 -15.02
C GLN A 137 -12.07 -0.67 -15.06
N LEU A 138 -10.97 -0.14 -14.53
CA LEU A 138 -10.66 1.29 -14.52
C LEU A 138 -10.08 1.79 -15.84
N ARG A 139 -9.54 0.91 -16.67
CA ARG A 139 -8.85 1.30 -17.92
C ARG A 139 -9.76 2.07 -18.86
N GLY A 140 -9.38 3.32 -19.19
CA GLY A 140 -10.14 4.20 -20.10
C GLY A 140 -11.47 4.72 -19.53
N LYS A 141 -11.67 4.65 -18.20
CA LYS A 141 -12.89 5.08 -17.51
C LYS A 141 -12.57 6.17 -16.47
N ASP A 142 -12.26 7.37 -16.94
CA ASP A 142 -11.83 8.48 -16.08
C ASP A 142 -12.89 8.84 -15.03
N ASP A 143 -14.18 8.80 -15.37
CA ASP A 143 -15.26 9.06 -14.41
C ASP A 143 -15.24 8.08 -13.25
N LEU A 144 -15.02 6.79 -13.54
CA LEU A 144 -14.94 5.75 -12.51
C LEU A 144 -13.70 5.92 -11.62
N LEU A 145 -12.57 6.27 -12.22
CA LEU A 145 -11.34 6.57 -11.50
C LEU A 145 -11.52 7.80 -10.59
N ASN A 146 -12.19 8.85 -11.07
CA ASN A 146 -12.48 10.05 -10.29
C ASN A 146 -13.43 9.75 -9.11
N LEU A 147 -14.45 8.91 -9.33
CA LEU A 147 -15.34 8.47 -8.25
C LEU A 147 -14.59 7.66 -7.19
N LEU A 148 -13.72 6.76 -7.61
CA LEU A 148 -12.87 5.98 -6.72
C LEU A 148 -11.94 6.91 -5.91
N HIS A 149 -11.30 7.88 -6.54
CA HIS A 149 -10.48 8.87 -5.85
C HIS A 149 -11.29 9.66 -4.80
N THR A 150 -12.52 10.05 -5.12
CA THR A 150 -13.42 10.75 -4.20
C THR A 150 -13.77 9.88 -2.98
N ASN A 151 -14.04 8.60 -3.18
CA ASN A 151 -14.31 7.65 -2.11
C ASN A 151 -13.09 7.46 -1.19
N LEU A 152 -11.89 7.32 -1.78
CA LEU A 152 -10.65 7.19 -1.00
C LEU A 152 -10.33 8.47 -0.22
N GLU A 153 -10.60 9.66 -0.77
CA GLU A 153 -10.51 10.92 -0.03
C GLU A 153 -11.51 10.99 1.12
N GLY A 154 -12.72 10.48 0.92
CA GLY A 154 -13.73 10.35 1.98
C GLY A 154 -13.24 9.45 3.11
N LEU A 155 -12.65 8.30 2.76
CA LEU A 155 -12.03 7.38 3.71
C LEU A 155 -10.90 8.05 4.49
N ASP A 156 -10.02 8.80 3.80
CA ASP A 156 -8.93 9.55 4.43
C ASP A 156 -9.44 10.61 5.42
N ARG A 157 -10.47 11.35 5.06
CA ARG A 157 -11.08 12.33 5.96
C ARG A 157 -11.66 11.69 7.21
N LEU A 158 -12.37 10.57 7.08
CA LEU A 158 -12.91 9.82 8.20
C LEU A 158 -11.81 9.29 9.12
N SER A 159 -10.78 8.67 8.57
CA SER A 159 -9.63 8.17 9.34
C SER A 159 -8.94 9.30 10.13
N ARG A 160 -8.73 10.46 9.49
CA ARG A 160 -8.11 11.64 10.15
C ARG A 160 -8.99 12.29 11.22
N SER A 161 -10.31 12.13 11.15
CA SER A 161 -11.22 12.60 12.20
C SER A 161 -11.25 11.72 13.45
N GLY A 162 -10.45 10.67 13.49
CA GLY A 162 -10.39 9.71 14.60
C GLY A 162 -11.36 8.54 14.46
N TRP A 163 -12.14 8.48 13.37
CA TRP A 163 -12.94 7.29 13.09
C TRP A 163 -12.03 6.16 12.57
N ASN A 164 -12.26 4.95 13.05
CA ASN A 164 -11.48 3.78 12.64
C ASN A 164 -12.30 2.93 11.66
N PRO A 165 -12.10 3.09 10.35
CA PRO A 165 -12.86 2.35 9.35
C PRO A 165 -12.57 0.86 9.41
N SER A 166 -13.62 0.04 9.25
CA SER A 166 -13.45 -1.40 9.16
C SER A 166 -12.85 -1.83 7.82
N PRO A 167 -12.25 -3.03 7.72
CA PRO A 167 -11.81 -3.58 6.45
C PRO A 167 -12.92 -3.65 5.40
N ALA A 168 -14.15 -3.97 5.80
CA ALA A 168 -15.31 -4.01 4.89
C ALA A 168 -15.61 -2.62 4.30
N PHE A 169 -15.50 -1.55 5.12
CA PHE A 169 -15.70 -0.19 4.63
C PHE A 169 -14.64 0.23 3.62
N PHE A 170 -13.38 -0.14 3.86
CA PHE A 170 -12.30 0.06 2.89
C PHE A 170 -12.58 -0.67 1.56
N LEU A 171 -12.96 -1.95 1.63
CA LEU A 171 -13.29 -2.73 0.43
C LEU A 171 -14.45 -2.10 -0.36
N ALA A 172 -15.49 -1.65 0.34
CA ALA A 172 -16.60 -0.92 -0.28
C ALA A 172 -16.15 0.40 -0.93
N ALA A 173 -15.26 1.15 -0.31
CA ALA A 173 -14.72 2.39 -0.88
C ALA A 173 -13.88 2.13 -2.16
N LEU A 174 -13.11 1.04 -2.15
CA LEU A 174 -12.21 0.69 -3.26
C LEU A 174 -12.95 0.02 -4.43
N PHE A 175 -13.83 -0.93 -4.15
CA PHE A 175 -14.47 -1.77 -5.17
C PHE A 175 -15.91 -1.34 -5.50
N GLY A 176 -16.59 -0.65 -4.57
CA GLY A 176 -17.98 -0.24 -4.71
C GLY A 176 -18.30 0.43 -6.04
N PRO A 177 -17.53 1.44 -6.49
CA PRO A 177 -17.81 2.12 -7.77
C PRO A 177 -17.81 1.19 -8.98
N VAL A 178 -16.93 0.19 -8.98
CA VAL A 178 -16.83 -0.80 -10.04
C VAL A 178 -17.99 -1.77 -9.98
N LEU A 179 -18.30 -2.27 -8.79
CA LEU A 179 -19.40 -3.23 -8.57
C LEU A 179 -20.77 -2.61 -8.88
N GLU A 180 -21.01 -1.38 -8.43
CA GLU A 180 -22.25 -0.65 -8.72
C GLU A 180 -22.45 -0.42 -10.21
N LYS A 181 -21.39 -0.05 -10.92
CA LYS A 181 -21.46 0.15 -12.37
C LYS A 181 -21.78 -1.14 -13.12
N GLU A 182 -21.15 -2.25 -12.73
CA GLU A 182 -21.41 -3.56 -13.31
C GLU A 182 -22.83 -4.05 -12.98
N ALA A 183 -23.26 -3.88 -11.72
CA ALA A 183 -24.61 -4.23 -11.31
C ALA A 183 -25.68 -3.39 -12.03
N LEU A 184 -25.44 -2.10 -12.21
CA LEU A 184 -26.36 -1.22 -12.95
C LEU A 184 -26.49 -1.66 -14.42
N SER A 185 -25.38 -2.02 -15.08
CA SER A 185 -25.42 -2.52 -16.45
C SER A 185 -26.33 -3.76 -16.57
N ARG A 186 -26.15 -4.74 -15.68
CA ARG A 186 -26.98 -5.95 -15.64
C ARG A 186 -28.44 -5.68 -15.28
N HIS A 187 -28.68 -4.70 -14.40
CA HIS A 187 -30.03 -4.29 -14.04
C HIS A 187 -30.79 -3.68 -15.23
N LEU A 188 -30.12 -2.88 -16.05
CA LEU A 188 -30.69 -2.32 -17.27
C LEU A 188 -31.00 -3.40 -18.32
N GLU A 189 -30.34 -4.55 -18.26
CA GLU A 189 -30.63 -5.74 -19.06
C GLU A 189 -31.79 -6.58 -18.51
N GLY A 190 -32.42 -6.16 -17.40
CA GLY A 190 -33.61 -6.80 -16.83
C GLY A 190 -33.34 -7.70 -15.63
N VAL A 191 -32.09 -7.77 -15.15
CA VAL A 191 -31.74 -8.55 -13.93
C VAL A 191 -32.19 -7.75 -12.69
N PRO A 192 -32.87 -8.35 -11.69
CA PRO A 192 -33.20 -7.69 -10.45
C PRO A 192 -31.93 -7.14 -9.76
N HIS A 193 -31.99 -5.91 -9.22
CA HIS A 193 -30.83 -5.19 -8.70
C HIS A 193 -29.97 -6.00 -7.73
N GLN A 194 -30.59 -6.69 -6.76
CA GLN A 194 -29.86 -7.51 -5.80
C GLN A 194 -29.10 -8.66 -6.48
N GLN A 195 -29.74 -9.36 -7.42
CA GLN A 195 -29.08 -10.43 -8.19
C GLN A 195 -27.96 -9.90 -9.09
N ALA A 196 -28.13 -8.71 -9.65
CA ALA A 196 -27.11 -8.04 -10.46
C ALA A 196 -25.88 -7.70 -9.59
N LEU A 197 -26.08 -7.23 -8.36
CA LEU A 197 -25.02 -6.93 -7.42
C LEU A 197 -24.29 -8.20 -6.95
N ASP A 198 -25.04 -9.23 -6.60
CA ASP A 198 -24.48 -10.53 -6.18
C ASP A 198 -23.64 -11.15 -7.30
N ALA A 199 -24.12 -11.09 -8.54
CA ALA A 199 -23.39 -11.57 -9.70
C ALA A 199 -22.12 -10.72 -9.99
N ALA A 200 -22.18 -9.40 -9.85
CA ALA A 200 -21.02 -8.54 -9.97
C ALA A 200 -19.95 -8.87 -8.91
N CYS A 201 -20.38 -9.08 -7.66
CA CYS A 201 -19.48 -9.49 -6.59
C CYS A 201 -18.83 -10.86 -6.84
N ALA A 202 -19.62 -11.85 -7.33
CA ALA A 202 -19.10 -13.19 -7.62
C ALA A 202 -18.00 -13.15 -8.68
N VAL A 203 -18.23 -12.47 -9.81
CA VAL A 203 -17.22 -12.31 -10.86
C VAL A 203 -15.95 -11.63 -10.34
N PHE A 204 -16.11 -10.62 -9.47
CA PHE A 204 -14.97 -9.90 -8.92
C PHE A 204 -14.15 -10.74 -7.94
N LEU A 205 -14.81 -11.61 -7.15
CA LEU A 205 -14.16 -12.50 -6.21
C LEU A 205 -13.38 -13.64 -6.89
N GLU A 206 -13.81 -14.07 -8.09
CA GLU A 206 -13.07 -15.05 -8.90
C GLU A 206 -11.77 -14.47 -9.50
N GLU A 207 -11.64 -13.14 -9.55
CA GLU A 207 -10.48 -12.44 -10.10
C GLU A 207 -9.47 -11.96 -9.03
N LEU A 208 -9.80 -12.12 -7.73
CA LEU A 208 -8.92 -11.82 -6.59
C LEU A 208 -8.08 -13.04 -6.19
#